data_981caef3aa562e9033f2f444207c470b
#
_entry.id   981caef3aa562e9033f2f444207c470b
#
_cell.length_a   1.000
_cell.length_b   1.000
_cell.length_c   1.000
_cell.angle_alpha   90.00
_cell.angle_beta   90.00
_cell.angle_gamma   90.00
#
_symmetry.space_group_name_H-M   'P 1'
#
loop_
_entity.id
_entity.type
_entity.pdbx_description
1 polymer ?
#
loop_
_entity_poly.entity_id
_entity_poly.type
_entity_poly.pdbx_seq_one_letter_code
_entity_poly.pdbx_strand_id
1 'polypeptide(L)'
;MREIHRFPTPMVALHGRYYWNVFNLYSALLEGLSKCAAEQIPLCSIGIDTWGVDFGYVANDGTLLGMPRAYRDPYTEGAPEDFFAQLPKREVYARTGIQVLPFNSLFQLFRTYEDVYVPQEIASRILFIPDLLTYMLTEQQVCEYTIASTSQLLNPYTHKFDYNLLEQVGVSPSQFGPLVMPGTTVGPLCESVCQQTGMGSVPVIAVAGHDTASGVAAVPARSPHFAYLSSGTWSLMGIETEQPIITDESFAHNFTNEGGIEGTTRFLKNITGMWLLERCRATWKRQGKTYSYDELTHMAKESTFDGLINPDDPAFANPEEMMAAIAAYCQAQGEAAPQSDADYVRCIFRSLAHRYGEVLAMLKAMSPFPIECLHVIGGGSQNALLNQWTADAIGMPVIAGPSEATAIGNCFIQAKAAGLVGDRWEMRRLIAETFTPKIFYPSK
;
A
#
# COMPACT_ATOMS: atom_id res chain seq x y z
N MET A 1 0.10 -20.57 -8.80
CA MET A 1 -0.12 -19.24 -9.43
C MET A 1 0.76 -19.14 -10.67
N ARG A 2 0.27 -18.54 -11.76
CA ARG A 2 0.99 -18.36 -13.03
C ARG A 2 0.95 -16.89 -13.42
N GLU A 3 2.12 -16.28 -13.67
CA GLU A 3 2.23 -14.93 -14.24
C GLU A 3 1.96 -15.02 -15.77
N ILE A 4 1.02 -14.22 -16.26
CA ILE A 4 0.64 -14.16 -17.68
C ILE A 4 1.25 -12.94 -18.34
N HIS A 5 1.29 -11.81 -17.62
CA HIS A 5 1.79 -10.55 -18.14
C HIS A 5 2.40 -9.73 -17.01
N ARG A 6 3.49 -9.03 -17.30
CA ARG A 6 4.15 -8.08 -16.40
C ARG A 6 4.53 -6.83 -17.18
N PHE A 7 4.26 -5.69 -16.61
CA PHE A 7 4.56 -4.39 -17.21
C PHE A 7 4.99 -3.37 -16.16
N PRO A 8 5.77 -2.35 -16.56
CA PRO A 8 6.14 -1.27 -15.65
C PRO A 8 4.98 -0.28 -15.45
N THR A 9 4.94 0.36 -14.29
CA THR A 9 4.00 1.44 -13.94
C THR A 9 4.76 2.76 -13.74
N PRO A 10 5.36 3.34 -14.79
CA PRO A 10 6.10 4.58 -14.64
C PRO A 10 5.15 5.77 -14.45
N MET A 11 5.57 6.70 -13.61
CA MET A 11 4.97 8.04 -13.57
C MET A 11 5.42 8.83 -14.79
N VAL A 12 4.53 9.68 -15.31
CA VAL A 12 4.83 10.62 -16.37
C VAL A 12 5.07 12.00 -15.76
N ALA A 13 6.25 12.56 -16.00
CA ALA A 13 6.57 13.93 -15.60
C ALA A 13 6.18 14.91 -16.72
N LEU A 14 5.37 15.93 -16.40
CA LEU A 14 4.97 16.98 -17.31
C LEU A 14 4.91 18.32 -16.57
N HIS A 15 5.73 19.30 -17.00
CA HIS A 15 5.77 20.65 -16.40
C HIS A 15 5.94 20.66 -14.86
N GLY A 16 6.82 19.79 -14.35
CA GLY A 16 7.09 19.67 -12.91
C GLY A 16 6.01 18.95 -12.10
N ARG A 17 5.04 18.34 -12.76
CA ARG A 17 4.00 17.51 -12.16
C ARG A 17 4.19 16.05 -12.52
N TYR A 18 3.73 15.16 -11.63
CA TYR A 18 3.79 13.72 -11.84
C TYR A 18 2.38 13.13 -11.96
N TYR A 19 2.19 12.29 -12.97
CA TYR A 19 0.90 11.68 -13.31
C TYR A 19 1.03 10.17 -13.49
N TRP A 20 -0.05 9.44 -13.19
CA TRP A 20 -0.20 8.05 -13.59
C TRP A 20 -0.80 7.96 -14.99
N ASN A 21 -0.10 7.29 -15.90
CA ASN A 21 -0.64 7.03 -17.24
C ASN A 21 -1.61 5.85 -17.17
N VAL A 22 -2.85 6.12 -16.75
CA VAL A 22 -3.89 5.08 -16.59
C VAL A 22 -4.30 4.45 -17.89
N PHE A 23 -4.15 5.13 -19.03
CA PHE A 23 -4.40 4.51 -20.34
C PHE A 23 -3.36 3.46 -20.69
N ASN A 24 -2.10 3.66 -20.29
CA ASN A 24 -1.07 2.63 -20.43
C ASN A 24 -1.37 1.42 -19.51
N LEU A 25 -1.82 1.67 -18.29
CA LEU A 25 -2.24 0.60 -17.37
C LEU A 25 -3.41 -0.20 -17.98
N TYR A 26 -4.43 0.48 -18.49
CA TYR A 26 -5.57 -0.13 -19.16
C TYR A 26 -5.13 -0.96 -20.38
N SER A 27 -4.27 -0.41 -21.25
CA SER A 27 -3.74 -1.15 -22.39
C SER A 27 -2.99 -2.42 -22.00
N ALA A 28 -2.21 -2.35 -20.92
CA ALA A 28 -1.50 -3.52 -20.38
C ALA A 28 -2.45 -4.57 -19.78
N LEU A 29 -3.56 -4.15 -19.16
CA LEU A 29 -4.62 -5.06 -18.71
C LEU A 29 -5.27 -5.77 -19.90
N LEU A 30 -5.61 -5.05 -20.97
CA LEU A 30 -6.16 -5.64 -22.20
C LEU A 30 -5.17 -6.62 -22.85
N GLU A 31 -3.88 -6.31 -22.86
CA GLU A 31 -2.85 -7.23 -23.35
C GLU A 31 -2.81 -8.52 -22.50
N GLY A 32 -2.85 -8.41 -21.17
CA GLY A 32 -2.94 -9.57 -20.29
C GLY A 32 -4.18 -10.43 -20.55
N LEU A 33 -5.35 -9.81 -20.70
CA LEU A 33 -6.60 -10.50 -21.03
C LEU A 33 -6.54 -11.18 -22.41
N SER A 34 -5.97 -10.50 -23.41
CA SER A 34 -5.79 -11.06 -24.75
C SER A 34 -4.89 -12.29 -24.74
N LYS A 35 -3.83 -12.30 -23.91
CA LYS A 35 -2.99 -13.49 -23.69
C LYS A 35 -3.77 -14.64 -23.06
N CYS A 36 -4.62 -14.35 -22.07
CA CYS A 36 -5.51 -15.36 -21.49
C CYS A 36 -6.47 -15.95 -22.52
N ALA A 37 -7.06 -15.12 -23.37
CA ALA A 37 -7.96 -15.57 -24.44
C ALA A 37 -7.21 -16.43 -25.47
N ALA A 38 -6.05 -15.99 -25.94
CA ALA A 38 -5.22 -16.72 -26.92
C ALA A 38 -4.76 -18.09 -26.40
N GLU A 39 -4.46 -18.19 -25.11
CA GLU A 39 -4.07 -19.43 -24.45
C GLU A 39 -5.28 -20.25 -23.95
N GLN A 40 -6.49 -19.78 -24.20
CA GLN A 40 -7.75 -20.44 -23.76
C GLN A 40 -7.79 -20.70 -22.25
N ILE A 41 -7.24 -19.79 -21.45
CA ILE A 41 -7.28 -19.90 -19.98
C ILE A 41 -8.70 -19.61 -19.50
N PRO A 42 -9.37 -20.56 -18.81
CA PRO A 42 -10.71 -20.34 -18.32
C PRO A 42 -10.68 -19.42 -17.10
N LEU A 43 -10.94 -18.11 -17.31
CA LEU A 43 -11.08 -17.17 -16.20
C LEU A 43 -12.47 -17.25 -15.59
N CYS A 44 -12.57 -17.47 -14.29
CA CYS A 44 -13.83 -17.45 -13.54
C CYS A 44 -14.20 -16.06 -13.07
N SER A 45 -13.19 -15.20 -12.80
CA SER A 45 -13.35 -13.82 -12.38
C SER A 45 -12.07 -13.04 -12.57
N ILE A 46 -12.16 -11.70 -12.41
CA ILE A 46 -11.06 -10.75 -12.44
C ILE A 46 -11.15 -9.90 -11.18
N GLY A 47 -10.03 -9.61 -10.55
CA GLY A 47 -9.93 -8.68 -9.41
C GLY A 47 -8.74 -7.75 -9.59
N ILE A 48 -8.92 -6.47 -9.28
CA ILE A 48 -7.89 -5.44 -9.41
C ILE A 48 -7.58 -4.86 -8.03
N ASP A 49 -6.32 -4.87 -7.64
CA ASP A 49 -5.78 -4.11 -6.52
C ASP A 49 -4.62 -3.22 -6.99
N THR A 50 -4.42 -2.10 -6.30
CA THR A 50 -3.38 -1.12 -6.58
C THR A 50 -2.88 -0.46 -5.29
N TRP A 51 -2.01 0.53 -5.43
CA TRP A 51 -1.61 1.43 -4.34
C TRP A 51 -2.77 2.31 -3.87
N GLY A 52 -2.67 2.84 -2.64
CA GLY A 52 -3.68 3.70 -2.00
C GLY A 52 -3.67 5.16 -2.46
N VAL A 53 -4.60 5.92 -1.95
CA VAL A 53 -4.77 7.37 -1.93
C VAL A 53 -5.02 8.07 -3.26
N ASP A 54 -4.56 7.56 -4.39
CA ASP A 54 -4.69 8.22 -5.69
C ASP A 54 -6.02 7.90 -6.37
N PHE A 55 -6.51 8.86 -7.16
CA PHE A 55 -7.82 8.78 -7.82
C PHE A 55 -7.83 9.56 -9.13
N GLY A 56 -8.82 9.28 -9.96
CA GLY A 56 -9.13 10.03 -11.18
C GLY A 56 -10.52 10.67 -11.12
N TYR A 57 -10.71 11.70 -11.94
CA TYR A 57 -11.97 12.41 -12.09
C TYR A 57 -12.68 11.97 -13.36
N VAL A 58 -13.99 11.71 -13.29
CA VAL A 58 -14.81 11.27 -14.41
C VAL A 58 -15.99 12.23 -14.56
N ALA A 59 -16.24 12.67 -15.79
CA ALA A 59 -17.37 13.52 -16.13
C ALA A 59 -18.70 12.74 -16.19
N ASN A 60 -19.81 13.46 -16.31
CA ASN A 60 -21.13 12.84 -16.33
C ASN A 60 -21.39 11.94 -17.56
N ASP A 61 -20.68 12.16 -18.65
CA ASP A 61 -20.71 11.33 -19.87
C ASP A 61 -19.75 10.12 -19.83
N GLY A 62 -19.05 9.92 -18.70
CA GLY A 62 -18.07 8.86 -18.52
C GLY A 62 -16.65 9.21 -18.96
N THR A 63 -16.42 10.42 -19.48
CA THR A 63 -15.09 10.87 -19.91
C THR A 63 -14.14 11.06 -18.73
N LEU A 64 -12.92 10.51 -18.83
CA LEU A 64 -11.86 10.77 -17.84
C LEU A 64 -11.35 12.22 -17.98
N LEU A 65 -11.39 12.98 -16.91
CA LEU A 65 -11.00 14.39 -16.84
C LEU A 65 -9.52 14.54 -16.52
N GLY A 66 -8.67 14.22 -17.47
CA GLY A 66 -7.22 14.26 -17.33
C GLY A 66 -6.62 13.01 -16.69
N MET A 67 -5.30 13.02 -16.53
CA MET A 67 -4.57 11.92 -15.87
C MET A 67 -4.60 12.08 -14.35
N PRO A 68 -4.78 11.01 -13.58
CA PRO A 68 -4.60 11.04 -12.13
C PRO A 68 -3.24 11.58 -11.73
N ARG A 69 -3.18 12.50 -10.78
CA ARG A 69 -1.92 12.93 -10.17
C ARG A 69 -1.35 11.80 -9.31
N ALA A 70 -0.03 11.69 -9.31
CA ALA A 70 0.64 10.69 -8.50
C ALA A 70 0.88 11.22 -7.08
N TYR A 71 0.75 10.39 -6.07
CA TYR A 71 0.98 10.76 -4.66
C TYR A 71 2.40 11.28 -4.37
N ARG A 72 3.35 11.06 -5.29
CA ARG A 72 4.72 11.62 -5.21
C ARG A 72 4.86 13.00 -5.86
N ASP A 73 3.79 13.55 -6.40
CA ASP A 73 3.79 14.93 -6.91
C ASP A 73 3.89 15.91 -5.74
N PRO A 74 4.75 16.93 -5.82
CA PRO A 74 4.94 17.88 -4.71
C PRO A 74 3.76 18.85 -4.48
N TYR A 75 2.67 18.77 -5.27
CA TYR A 75 1.55 19.72 -5.15
C TYR A 75 0.83 19.72 -3.79
N THR A 76 1.00 18.67 -3.00
CA THR A 76 0.45 18.56 -1.66
C THR A 76 1.41 19.01 -0.56
N GLU A 77 2.59 19.51 -0.91
CA GLU A 77 3.52 20.09 0.08
C GLU A 77 2.85 21.28 0.78
N GLY A 78 2.90 21.29 2.12
CA GLY A 78 2.22 22.29 2.97
C GLY A 78 0.70 22.12 3.09
N ALA A 79 0.07 21.23 2.31
CA ALA A 79 -1.38 21.05 2.36
C ALA A 79 -1.90 20.55 3.73
N PRO A 80 -1.22 19.65 4.47
CA PRO A 80 -1.64 19.30 5.83
C PRO A 80 -1.66 20.50 6.78
N GLU A 81 -0.64 21.34 6.76
CA GLU A 81 -0.50 22.52 7.61
C GLU A 81 -1.62 23.52 7.32
N ASP A 82 -1.87 23.80 6.03
CA ASP A 82 -2.94 24.71 5.59
C ASP A 82 -4.32 24.17 5.96
N PHE A 83 -4.56 22.87 5.78
CA PHE A 83 -5.81 22.23 6.15
C PHE A 83 -6.04 22.24 7.68
N PHE A 84 -5.00 21.91 8.46
CA PHE A 84 -5.11 21.88 9.91
C PHE A 84 -5.19 23.26 10.57
N ALA A 85 -4.89 24.33 9.83
CA ALA A 85 -5.20 25.71 10.27
C ALA A 85 -6.72 25.98 10.26
N GLN A 86 -7.50 25.23 9.46
CA GLN A 86 -8.97 25.36 9.37
C GLN A 86 -9.67 24.33 10.27
N LEU A 87 -9.18 23.08 10.33
CA LEU A 87 -9.73 21.99 11.13
C LEU A 87 -8.62 21.28 11.90
N PRO A 88 -8.63 21.27 13.25
CA PRO A 88 -7.53 20.73 14.05
C PRO A 88 -7.18 19.28 13.71
N LYS A 89 -5.88 18.96 13.58
CA LYS A 89 -5.36 17.62 13.28
C LYS A 89 -5.97 16.52 14.16
N ARG A 90 -6.13 16.82 15.48
CA ARG A 90 -6.72 15.86 16.44
C ARG A 90 -8.16 15.54 16.10
N GLU A 91 -8.94 16.53 15.65
CA GLU A 91 -10.34 16.33 15.27
C GLU A 91 -10.45 15.46 14.02
N VAL A 92 -9.61 15.72 12.99
CA VAL A 92 -9.55 14.90 11.78
C VAL A 92 -9.17 13.47 12.13
N TYR A 93 -8.17 13.27 12.98
CA TYR A 93 -7.76 11.93 13.42
C TYR A 93 -8.87 11.22 14.20
N ALA A 94 -9.55 11.91 15.10
CA ALA A 94 -10.65 11.34 15.88
C ALA A 94 -11.83 10.86 14.98
N ARG A 95 -12.03 11.51 13.83
CA ARG A 95 -13.06 11.14 12.84
C ARG A 95 -12.65 9.99 11.94
N THR A 96 -11.38 9.91 11.56
CA THR A 96 -10.90 8.99 10.51
C THR A 96 -9.97 7.91 11.01
N GLY A 97 -9.22 8.17 12.08
CA GLY A 97 -8.17 7.29 12.59
C GLY A 97 -7.00 7.08 11.65
N ILE A 98 -6.86 7.91 10.61
CA ILE A 98 -5.86 7.71 9.55
C ILE A 98 -4.57 8.48 9.85
N GLN A 99 -3.44 7.80 9.66
CA GLN A 99 -2.09 8.40 9.72
C GLN A 99 -2.01 9.62 8.80
N VAL A 100 -1.52 10.72 9.32
CA VAL A 100 -1.31 11.92 8.51
C VAL A 100 -0.06 11.74 7.67
N LEU A 101 -0.29 11.71 6.35
CA LEU A 101 0.74 11.72 5.32
C LEU A 101 0.37 12.82 4.31
N PRO A 102 1.32 13.63 3.84
CA PRO A 102 1.02 14.80 2.99
C PRO A 102 0.22 14.44 1.72
N PHE A 103 0.36 13.22 1.25
CA PHE A 103 -0.25 12.73 0.02
C PHE A 103 -1.60 12.00 0.22
N ASN A 104 -2.18 11.97 1.41
CA ASN A 104 -3.52 11.39 1.58
C ASN A 104 -4.54 12.11 0.69
N SER A 105 -5.55 11.39 0.23
CA SER A 105 -6.56 11.92 -0.70
C SER A 105 -7.23 13.18 -0.17
N LEU A 106 -7.42 13.28 1.17
CA LEU A 106 -7.93 14.48 1.83
C LEU A 106 -7.12 15.73 1.41
N PHE A 107 -5.78 15.66 1.50
CA PHE A 107 -4.93 16.80 1.18
C PHE A 107 -4.77 17.01 -0.33
N GLN A 108 -4.87 15.94 -1.12
CA GLN A 108 -4.93 16.04 -2.57
C GLN A 108 -6.18 16.80 -3.02
N LEU A 109 -7.36 16.44 -2.50
CA LEU A 109 -8.62 17.11 -2.79
C LEU A 109 -8.65 18.53 -2.24
N PHE A 110 -8.12 18.75 -1.05
CA PHE A 110 -8.01 20.10 -0.46
C PHE A 110 -7.20 21.03 -1.37
N ARG A 111 -6.01 20.60 -1.79
CA ARG A 111 -5.15 21.42 -2.64
C ARG A 111 -5.78 21.67 -4.03
N THR A 112 -6.44 20.68 -4.61
CA THR A 112 -7.13 20.87 -5.89
C THR A 112 -8.37 21.75 -5.76
N TYR A 113 -9.04 21.76 -4.60
CA TYR A 113 -10.14 22.68 -4.31
C TYR A 113 -9.65 24.12 -4.17
N GLU A 114 -8.61 24.36 -3.37
CA GLU A 114 -7.99 25.69 -3.21
C GLU A 114 -7.45 26.26 -4.53
N ASP A 115 -6.87 25.40 -5.37
CA ASP A 115 -6.32 25.76 -6.68
C ASP A 115 -7.40 25.93 -7.77
N VAL A 116 -8.68 25.76 -7.43
CA VAL A 116 -9.82 25.79 -8.38
C VAL A 116 -9.55 24.88 -9.59
N TYR A 117 -9.17 23.62 -9.30
CA TYR A 117 -8.82 22.65 -10.34
C TYR A 117 -10.06 22.19 -11.11
N VAL A 118 -10.18 22.61 -12.36
CA VAL A 118 -11.35 22.40 -13.20
C VAL A 118 -11.86 20.94 -13.22
N PRO A 119 -11.02 19.90 -13.35
CA PRO A 119 -11.52 18.51 -13.27
C PRO A 119 -12.30 18.20 -11.99
N GLN A 120 -11.90 18.72 -10.83
CA GLN A 120 -12.64 18.52 -9.58
C GLN A 120 -14.00 19.24 -9.60
N GLU A 121 -14.06 20.45 -10.14
CA GLU A 121 -15.30 21.24 -10.20
C GLU A 121 -16.37 20.60 -11.07
N ILE A 122 -15.99 19.97 -12.19
CA ILE A 122 -16.92 19.40 -13.16
C ILE A 122 -17.08 17.88 -13.05
N ALA A 123 -16.32 17.22 -12.17
CA ALA A 123 -16.37 15.78 -11.98
C ALA A 123 -17.74 15.32 -11.46
N SER A 124 -18.36 14.37 -12.11
CA SER A 124 -19.51 13.64 -11.59
C SER A 124 -19.09 12.48 -10.68
N ARG A 125 -17.86 11.96 -10.89
CA ARG A 125 -17.29 10.86 -10.11
C ARG A 125 -15.82 11.09 -9.82
N ILE A 126 -15.41 10.61 -8.63
CA ILE A 126 -14.04 10.45 -8.16
C ILE A 126 -13.85 8.96 -7.95
N LEU A 127 -12.96 8.32 -8.71
CA LEU A 127 -12.71 6.89 -8.63
C LEU A 127 -11.27 6.65 -8.21
N PHE A 128 -11.05 5.91 -7.12
CA PHE A 128 -9.72 5.46 -6.74
C PHE A 128 -9.13 4.57 -7.85
N ILE A 129 -7.81 4.47 -7.92
CA ILE A 129 -7.17 3.82 -9.08
C ILE A 129 -7.71 2.40 -9.37
N PRO A 130 -7.91 1.49 -8.39
CA PRO A 130 -8.47 0.18 -8.73
C PRO A 130 -9.93 0.25 -9.18
N ASP A 131 -10.72 1.19 -8.62
CA ASP A 131 -12.10 1.43 -9.05
C ASP A 131 -12.16 2.04 -10.45
N LEU A 132 -11.23 2.94 -10.78
CA LEU A 132 -11.10 3.54 -12.11
C LEU A 132 -10.76 2.48 -13.16
N LEU A 133 -9.80 1.60 -12.88
CA LEU A 133 -9.45 0.50 -13.78
C LEU A 133 -10.60 -0.51 -13.91
N THR A 134 -11.30 -0.79 -12.82
CA THR A 134 -12.53 -1.61 -12.82
C THR A 134 -13.62 -0.98 -13.69
N TYR A 135 -13.84 0.33 -13.54
CA TYR A 135 -14.77 1.10 -14.37
C TYR A 135 -14.40 1.00 -15.87
N MET A 136 -13.13 1.14 -16.22
CA MET A 136 -12.66 1.03 -17.60
C MET A 136 -12.88 -0.37 -18.19
N LEU A 137 -12.97 -1.42 -17.36
CA LEU A 137 -13.25 -2.77 -17.81
C LEU A 137 -14.74 -3.11 -17.84
N THR A 138 -15.58 -2.46 -17.02
CA THR A 138 -16.96 -2.89 -16.76
C THR A 138 -18.03 -1.83 -17.03
N GLU A 139 -17.62 -0.56 -17.19
CA GLU A 139 -18.50 0.61 -17.22
C GLU A 139 -19.28 0.83 -15.91
N GLN A 140 -18.97 0.07 -14.83
CA GLN A 140 -19.59 0.20 -13.52
C GLN A 140 -18.75 1.08 -12.60
N GLN A 141 -19.39 2.07 -11.96
CA GLN A 141 -18.74 3.02 -11.06
C GLN A 141 -19.05 2.65 -9.61
N VAL A 142 -18.10 2.07 -8.93
CA VAL A 142 -18.16 1.72 -7.51
C VAL A 142 -17.01 2.39 -6.75
N CYS A 143 -17.06 2.33 -5.42
CA CYS A 143 -16.01 2.74 -4.53
C CYS A 143 -15.72 1.57 -3.58
N GLU A 144 -14.59 0.91 -3.71
CA GLU A 144 -14.26 -0.22 -2.85
C GLU A 144 -13.76 0.28 -1.47
N TYR A 145 -14.21 -0.38 -0.42
CA TYR A 145 -14.04 0.05 0.97
C TYR A 145 -12.56 0.14 1.41
N THR A 146 -11.73 -0.85 1.10
CA THR A 146 -10.35 -0.89 1.60
C THR A 146 -9.49 0.21 0.97
N ILE A 147 -9.68 0.49 -0.32
CA ILE A 147 -8.99 1.60 -1.00
C ILE A 147 -9.51 2.94 -0.51
N ALA A 148 -10.85 3.09 -0.40
CA ALA A 148 -11.46 4.33 0.10
C ALA A 148 -11.02 4.65 1.52
N SER A 149 -10.77 3.65 2.36
CA SER A 149 -10.33 3.84 3.74
C SER A 149 -8.94 4.50 3.84
N THR A 150 -8.10 4.42 2.81
CA THR A 150 -6.77 5.07 2.81
C THR A 150 -6.87 6.58 2.65
N SER A 151 -8.01 7.09 2.23
CA SER A 151 -8.21 8.48 1.79
C SER A 151 -8.15 9.53 2.90
N GLN A 152 -8.31 9.13 4.16
CA GLN A 152 -8.54 10.03 5.31
C GLN A 152 -9.88 10.79 5.22
N LEU A 153 -10.88 10.20 4.55
CA LEU A 153 -12.22 10.77 4.36
C LEU A 153 -13.34 9.90 4.94
N LEU A 154 -13.04 8.63 5.32
CA LEU A 154 -14.02 7.72 5.89
C LEU A 154 -13.97 7.71 7.41
N ASN A 155 -15.15 7.55 8.03
CA ASN A 155 -15.27 7.21 9.43
C ASN A 155 -15.17 5.67 9.58
N PRO A 156 -14.18 5.14 10.31
CA PRO A 156 -13.91 3.71 10.37
C PRO A 156 -14.95 2.93 11.20
N TYR A 157 -15.76 3.61 12.04
CA TYR A 157 -16.83 2.96 12.80
C TYR A 157 -18.10 2.78 11.99
N THR A 158 -18.41 3.76 11.14
CA THR A 158 -19.66 3.76 10.34
C THR A 158 -19.44 3.22 8.94
N HIS A 159 -18.18 3.10 8.49
CA HIS A 159 -17.75 2.78 7.13
C HIS A 159 -18.38 3.72 6.08
N LYS A 160 -18.55 5.00 6.43
CA LYS A 160 -19.12 6.03 5.56
C LYS A 160 -18.17 7.20 5.44
N PHE A 161 -18.28 7.92 4.34
CA PHE A 161 -17.58 9.19 4.16
C PHE A 161 -18.04 10.20 5.23
N ASP A 162 -17.07 10.92 5.80
CA ASP A 162 -17.34 12.02 6.75
C ASP A 162 -17.75 13.27 5.98
N TYR A 163 -19.01 13.67 6.14
CA TYR A 163 -19.59 14.80 5.42
C TYR A 163 -18.86 16.13 5.70
N ASN A 164 -18.40 16.33 6.93
CA ASN A 164 -17.73 17.58 7.28
C ASN A 164 -16.36 17.67 6.59
N LEU A 165 -15.65 16.57 6.47
CA LEU A 165 -14.37 16.54 5.75
C LEU A 165 -14.56 16.72 4.25
N LEU A 166 -15.59 16.10 3.67
CA LEU A 166 -15.92 16.28 2.25
C LEU A 166 -16.30 17.72 1.92
N GLU A 167 -17.06 18.39 2.79
CA GLU A 167 -17.43 19.79 2.62
C GLU A 167 -16.19 20.70 2.60
N GLN A 168 -15.19 20.44 3.45
CA GLN A 168 -13.94 21.22 3.49
C GLN A 168 -13.12 21.13 2.19
N VAL A 169 -13.34 20.07 1.41
CA VAL A 169 -12.62 19.84 0.15
C VAL A 169 -13.53 20.00 -1.08
N GLY A 170 -14.73 20.57 -0.90
CA GLY A 170 -15.65 20.86 -1.99
C GLY A 170 -16.20 19.64 -2.72
N VAL A 171 -16.32 18.49 -2.04
CA VAL A 171 -16.73 17.22 -2.63
C VAL A 171 -18.00 16.69 -1.97
N SER A 172 -18.91 16.15 -2.77
CA SER A 172 -20.12 15.46 -2.29
C SER A 172 -19.89 13.94 -2.19
N PRO A 173 -20.47 13.25 -1.19
CA PRO A 173 -20.42 11.78 -1.12
C PRO A 173 -20.93 11.09 -2.38
N SER A 174 -21.88 11.69 -3.09
CA SER A 174 -22.41 11.15 -4.35
C SER A 174 -21.36 11.08 -5.48
N GLN A 175 -20.25 11.82 -5.36
CA GLN A 175 -19.17 11.77 -6.34
C GLN A 175 -18.29 10.53 -6.21
N PHE A 176 -18.34 9.78 -5.09
CA PHE A 176 -17.58 8.53 -4.95
C PHE A 176 -18.41 7.33 -5.40
N GLY A 177 -19.51 7.27 -5.87
CA GLY A 177 -20.29 6.09 -6.20
C GLY A 177 -20.69 5.25 -4.98
N PRO A 178 -21.39 4.13 -5.17
CA PRO A 178 -21.77 3.25 -4.07
C PRO A 178 -20.55 2.56 -3.46
N LEU A 179 -20.45 2.63 -2.12
CA LEU A 179 -19.41 1.92 -1.39
C LEU A 179 -19.69 0.42 -1.39
N VAL A 180 -18.72 -0.37 -1.79
CA VAL A 180 -18.81 -1.84 -1.85
C VAL A 180 -17.72 -2.50 -1.02
N MET A 181 -18.02 -3.66 -0.45
CA MET A 181 -17.07 -4.43 0.35
C MET A 181 -16.28 -5.42 -0.52
N PRO A 182 -15.05 -5.82 -0.11
CA PRO A 182 -14.32 -6.89 -0.78
C PRO A 182 -15.16 -8.16 -0.95
N GLY A 183 -15.13 -8.74 -2.15
CA GLY A 183 -15.94 -9.91 -2.54
C GLY A 183 -17.25 -9.55 -3.25
N THR A 184 -17.56 -8.26 -3.45
CA THR A 184 -18.74 -7.84 -4.20
C THR A 184 -18.51 -8.01 -5.71
N THR A 185 -19.44 -8.63 -6.41
CA THR A 185 -19.44 -8.66 -7.88
C THR A 185 -19.86 -7.30 -8.41
N VAL A 186 -18.96 -6.64 -9.16
CA VAL A 186 -19.19 -5.32 -9.74
C VAL A 186 -20.01 -5.41 -11.03
N GLY A 187 -19.61 -6.28 -11.92
CA GLY A 187 -20.26 -6.49 -13.20
C GLY A 187 -19.38 -7.35 -14.13
N PRO A 188 -19.87 -7.73 -15.31
CA PRO A 188 -19.06 -8.43 -16.29
C PRO A 188 -18.15 -7.45 -17.04
N LEU A 189 -17.13 -7.97 -17.73
CA LEU A 189 -16.40 -7.20 -18.74
C LEU A 189 -17.39 -6.58 -19.72
N CYS A 190 -17.23 -5.31 -20.06
CA CYS A 190 -18.06 -4.66 -21.04
C CYS A 190 -17.81 -5.21 -22.45
N GLU A 191 -18.75 -5.01 -23.34
CA GLU A 191 -18.72 -5.57 -24.70
C GLU A 191 -17.48 -5.14 -25.47
N SER A 192 -17.07 -3.88 -25.36
CA SER A 192 -15.89 -3.34 -26.05
C SER A 192 -14.59 -4.04 -25.60
N VAL A 193 -14.45 -4.36 -24.30
CA VAL A 193 -13.31 -5.11 -23.76
C VAL A 193 -13.34 -6.55 -24.27
N CYS A 194 -14.51 -7.20 -24.25
CA CYS A 194 -14.64 -8.56 -24.79
C CYS A 194 -14.24 -8.65 -26.26
N GLN A 195 -14.67 -7.67 -27.08
CA GLN A 195 -14.32 -7.62 -28.50
C GLN A 195 -12.83 -7.37 -28.74
N GLN A 196 -12.21 -6.47 -27.96
CA GLN A 196 -10.78 -6.13 -28.10
C GLN A 196 -9.86 -7.26 -27.66
N THR A 197 -10.24 -8.00 -26.61
CA THR A 197 -9.37 -9.03 -26.00
C THR A 197 -9.65 -10.44 -26.49
N GLY A 198 -10.80 -10.67 -27.09
CA GLY A 198 -11.28 -12.02 -27.39
C GLY A 198 -11.76 -12.81 -26.17
N MET A 199 -11.86 -12.15 -25.00
CA MET A 199 -12.44 -12.76 -23.79
C MET A 199 -13.96 -12.86 -23.88
N GLY A 200 -14.52 -13.82 -23.16
CA GLY A 200 -15.95 -13.88 -22.89
C GLY A 200 -16.39 -12.91 -21.80
N SER A 201 -17.67 -12.95 -21.46
CA SER A 201 -18.24 -12.18 -20.36
C SER A 201 -17.76 -12.76 -19.02
N VAL A 202 -16.65 -12.22 -18.47
CA VAL A 202 -16.06 -12.63 -17.19
C VAL A 202 -16.45 -11.59 -16.13
N PRO A 203 -16.94 -12.01 -14.93
CA PRO A 203 -17.27 -11.08 -13.87
C PRO A 203 -16.02 -10.45 -13.27
N VAL A 204 -16.11 -9.16 -12.95
CA VAL A 204 -15.10 -8.43 -12.18
C VAL A 204 -15.57 -8.32 -10.74
N ILE A 205 -14.71 -8.69 -9.82
CA ILE A 205 -14.96 -8.71 -8.38
C ILE A 205 -14.21 -7.53 -7.75
N ALA A 206 -14.88 -6.71 -6.96
CA ALA A 206 -14.22 -5.80 -6.05
C ALA A 206 -13.47 -6.63 -5.00
N VAL A 207 -12.17 -6.77 -5.17
CA VAL A 207 -11.30 -7.41 -4.16
C VAL A 207 -10.93 -6.36 -3.11
N ALA A 208 -10.01 -6.64 -2.18
CA ALA A 208 -9.45 -5.58 -1.36
C ALA A 208 -8.58 -4.70 -2.26
N GLY A 209 -9.13 -3.58 -2.72
CA GLY A 209 -8.55 -2.72 -3.76
C GLY A 209 -7.23 -2.06 -3.36
N HIS A 210 -6.99 -1.88 -2.04
CA HIS A 210 -5.67 -1.54 -1.53
C HIS A 210 -4.80 -2.81 -1.48
N ASP A 211 -3.70 -2.84 -2.25
CA ASP A 211 -2.79 -3.98 -2.39
C ASP A 211 -2.34 -4.58 -1.05
N THR A 212 -2.07 -3.72 -0.06
CA THR A 212 -1.73 -4.16 1.30
C THR A 212 -2.90 -4.87 1.98
N ALA A 213 -4.15 -4.48 1.74
CA ALA A 213 -5.31 -5.17 2.31
C ALA A 213 -5.46 -6.58 1.71
N SER A 214 -5.28 -6.72 0.40
CA SER A 214 -5.17 -8.01 -0.27
C SER A 214 -4.01 -8.85 0.30
N GLY A 215 -2.85 -8.22 0.51
CA GLY A 215 -1.68 -8.90 1.11
C GLY A 215 -1.94 -9.39 2.54
N VAL A 216 -2.58 -8.59 3.38
CA VAL A 216 -2.92 -8.97 4.77
C VAL A 216 -3.95 -10.09 4.81
N ALA A 217 -4.88 -10.13 3.86
CA ALA A 217 -5.83 -11.25 3.70
C ALA A 217 -5.09 -12.58 3.53
N ALA A 218 -3.93 -12.57 2.86
CA ALA A 218 -3.12 -13.75 2.59
C ALA A 218 -2.09 -14.11 3.69
N VAL A 219 -2.08 -13.41 4.82
CA VAL A 219 -1.21 -13.78 5.94
C VAL A 219 -1.59 -15.18 6.43
N PRO A 220 -0.65 -16.17 6.46
CA PRO A 220 -0.95 -17.55 6.82
C PRO A 220 -1.06 -17.74 8.35
N ALA A 221 -1.80 -16.85 9.01
CA ALA A 221 -1.99 -16.86 10.45
C ALA A 221 -2.96 -17.98 10.87
N ARG A 222 -2.68 -18.60 12.02
CA ARG A 222 -3.51 -19.66 12.62
C ARG A 222 -4.31 -19.17 13.83
N SER A 223 -4.06 -17.96 14.29
CA SER A 223 -4.76 -17.30 15.40
C SER A 223 -4.80 -15.79 15.13
N PRO A 224 -5.65 -15.02 15.81
CA PRO A 224 -5.69 -13.56 15.69
C PRO A 224 -4.49 -12.86 16.38
N HIS A 225 -3.66 -13.58 17.10
CA HIS A 225 -2.57 -13.06 17.95
C HIS A 225 -1.27 -12.79 17.15
N PHE A 226 -1.37 -12.16 16.00
CA PHE A 226 -0.22 -11.87 15.16
C PHE A 226 -0.11 -10.40 14.83
N ALA A 227 1.12 -9.95 14.56
CA ALA A 227 1.39 -8.76 13.80
C ALA A 227 1.80 -9.15 12.36
N TYR A 228 1.61 -8.25 11.43
CA TYR A 228 2.09 -8.40 10.06
C TYR A 228 3.03 -7.26 9.68
N LEU A 229 3.91 -7.53 8.72
CA LEU A 229 4.75 -6.57 8.04
C LEU A 229 4.64 -6.82 6.53
N SER A 230 3.93 -5.96 5.83
CA SER A 230 3.98 -5.92 4.37
C SER A 230 5.24 -5.17 3.96
N SER A 231 6.25 -5.91 3.53
CA SER A 231 7.58 -5.38 3.25
C SER A 231 7.85 -5.25 1.76
N GLY A 232 7.91 -4.02 1.30
CA GLY A 232 8.18 -3.61 -0.08
C GLY A 232 8.90 -2.26 -0.12
N THR A 233 8.57 -1.42 -1.10
CA THR A 233 9.03 -0.02 -1.16
C THR A 233 8.68 0.74 0.11
N TRP A 234 7.45 0.60 0.59
CA TRP A 234 6.99 0.91 1.93
C TRP A 234 7.05 -0.35 2.79
N SER A 235 7.10 -0.16 4.09
CA SER A 235 6.92 -1.21 5.10
C SER A 235 5.70 -0.87 5.94
N LEU A 236 4.64 -1.65 5.84
CA LEU A 236 3.40 -1.43 6.58
C LEU A 236 3.32 -2.48 7.68
N MET A 237 3.54 -2.05 8.94
CA MET A 237 3.51 -2.94 10.09
C MET A 237 2.25 -2.71 10.92
N GLY A 238 1.50 -3.76 11.20
CA GLY A 238 0.25 -3.63 11.93
C GLY A 238 -0.31 -4.93 12.49
N ILE A 239 -1.51 -4.80 13.02
CA ILE A 239 -2.37 -5.89 13.50
C ILE A 239 -3.74 -5.78 12.82
N GLU A 240 -4.49 -6.87 12.77
CA GLU A 240 -5.87 -6.88 12.31
C GLU A 240 -6.79 -6.95 13.53
N THR A 241 -7.75 -6.02 13.62
CA THR A 241 -8.69 -5.91 14.74
C THR A 241 -10.13 -5.85 14.22
N GLU A 242 -11.09 -6.21 15.07
CA GLU A 242 -12.52 -6.09 14.74
C GLU A 242 -13.03 -4.64 14.84
N GLN A 243 -12.34 -3.80 15.59
CA GLN A 243 -12.72 -2.40 15.81
C GLN A 243 -11.49 -1.50 15.64
N PRO A 244 -11.66 -0.26 15.18
CA PRO A 244 -10.56 0.69 15.08
C PRO A 244 -10.00 1.08 16.46
N ILE A 245 -8.71 1.40 16.51
CA ILE A 245 -8.00 1.88 17.69
C ILE A 245 -7.68 3.36 17.49
N ILE A 246 -8.55 4.22 18.01
CA ILE A 246 -8.42 5.68 17.92
C ILE A 246 -8.30 6.24 19.35
N THR A 247 -7.08 6.43 19.78
CA THR A 247 -6.72 6.88 21.15
C THR A 247 -5.72 8.04 21.07
N ASP A 248 -5.45 8.67 22.21
CA ASP A 248 -4.41 9.69 22.31
C ASP A 248 -3.02 9.13 21.97
N GLU A 249 -2.77 7.88 22.33
CA GLU A 249 -1.52 7.19 22.04
C GLU A 249 -1.37 6.88 20.55
N SER A 250 -2.43 6.34 19.92
CA SER A 250 -2.41 6.07 18.48
C SER A 250 -2.27 7.37 17.65
N PHE A 251 -2.88 8.47 18.11
CA PHE A 251 -2.70 9.79 17.54
C PHE A 251 -1.26 10.31 17.69
N ALA A 252 -0.71 10.24 18.90
CA ALA A 252 0.64 10.72 19.19
C ALA A 252 1.71 9.98 18.38
N HIS A 253 1.53 8.67 18.18
CA HIS A 253 2.41 7.84 17.37
C HIS A 253 2.06 7.81 15.88
N ASN A 254 1.03 8.55 15.44
CA ASN A 254 0.59 8.66 14.05
C ASN A 254 0.34 7.28 13.42
N PHE A 255 -0.51 6.46 14.05
CA PHE A 255 -0.99 5.17 13.51
C PHE A 255 -2.22 5.37 12.64
N THR A 256 -2.52 4.39 11.78
CA THR A 256 -3.66 4.41 10.85
C THR A 256 -4.61 3.24 11.09
N ASN A 257 -5.90 3.45 10.87
CA ASN A 257 -6.98 2.46 10.95
C ASN A 257 -7.60 2.28 9.57
N GLU A 258 -6.99 1.48 8.74
CA GLU A 258 -7.46 1.23 7.36
C GLU A 258 -8.39 0.02 7.30
N GLY A 259 -9.30 0.02 6.33
CA GLY A 259 -10.24 -1.10 6.13
C GLY A 259 -9.55 -2.39 5.73
N GLY A 260 -10.01 -3.49 6.31
CA GLY A 260 -9.64 -4.87 5.96
C GLY A 260 -10.81 -5.63 5.31
N ILE A 261 -10.59 -6.91 5.03
CA ILE A 261 -11.64 -7.80 4.54
C ILE A 261 -12.64 -8.13 5.67
N GLU A 262 -13.87 -8.48 5.30
CA GLU A 262 -14.94 -8.85 6.26
C GLU A 262 -15.21 -7.77 7.33
N GLY A 263 -14.97 -6.49 6.99
CA GLY A 263 -15.20 -5.37 7.91
C GLY A 263 -14.16 -5.22 9.02
N THR A 264 -13.05 -5.94 8.96
CA THR A 264 -11.94 -5.75 9.91
C THR A 264 -11.24 -4.42 9.71
N THR A 265 -10.50 -4.00 10.71
CA THR A 265 -9.61 -2.85 10.68
C THR A 265 -8.16 -3.33 10.67
N ARG A 266 -7.38 -2.81 9.76
CA ARG A 266 -5.92 -2.92 9.75
C ARG A 266 -5.35 -1.74 10.54
N PHE A 267 -5.04 -1.95 11.81
CA PHE A 267 -4.38 -0.95 12.64
C PHE A 267 -2.87 -1.05 12.42
N LEU A 268 -2.27 -0.06 11.77
CA LEU A 268 -0.90 -0.16 11.29
C LEU A 268 -0.17 1.20 11.32
N LYS A 269 1.12 1.14 11.06
CA LYS A 269 1.98 2.30 10.78
C LYS A 269 2.70 2.10 9.47
N ASN A 270 2.66 3.12 8.60
CA ASN A 270 3.51 3.19 7.43
C ASN A 270 4.92 3.59 7.86
N ILE A 271 5.90 2.86 7.40
CA ILE A 271 7.33 3.04 7.65
C ILE A 271 8.01 3.13 6.28
N THR A 272 8.98 4.01 6.13
CA THR A 272 9.83 4.03 4.94
C THR A 272 10.59 2.69 4.85
N GLY A 273 10.33 1.93 3.81
CA GLY A 273 10.87 0.58 3.64
C GLY A 273 12.11 0.52 2.73
N MET A 274 12.06 -0.40 1.76
CA MET A 274 13.16 -0.62 0.82
C MET A 274 13.37 0.55 -0.17
N TRP A 275 12.54 1.58 -0.13
CA TRP A 275 12.73 2.83 -0.86
C TRP A 275 14.15 3.38 -0.71
N LEU A 276 14.68 3.39 0.51
CA LEU A 276 16.04 3.84 0.79
C LEU A 276 17.06 3.08 -0.05
N LEU A 277 16.96 1.76 -0.08
CA LEU A 277 17.85 0.91 -0.87
C LEU A 277 17.65 1.10 -2.37
N GLU A 278 16.41 1.18 -2.84
CA GLU A 278 16.13 1.37 -4.27
C GLU A 278 16.67 2.69 -4.81
N ARG A 279 16.63 3.76 -4.00
CA ARG A 279 17.26 5.03 -4.35
C ARG A 279 18.79 4.93 -4.40
N CYS A 280 19.43 4.21 -3.47
CA CYS A 280 20.86 3.90 -3.54
C CYS A 280 21.20 3.06 -4.78
N ARG A 281 20.41 2.04 -5.09
CA ARG A 281 20.57 1.21 -6.30
C ARG A 281 20.47 2.03 -7.58
N ALA A 282 19.56 3.01 -7.65
CA ALA A 282 19.43 3.91 -8.79
C ALA A 282 20.69 4.76 -8.97
N THR A 283 21.30 5.24 -7.87
CA THR A 283 22.58 5.95 -7.90
C THR A 283 23.72 5.05 -8.37
N TRP A 284 23.84 3.84 -7.81
CA TRP A 284 24.87 2.88 -8.24
C TRP A 284 24.75 2.52 -9.72
N LYS A 285 23.53 2.32 -10.22
CA LYS A 285 23.29 2.06 -11.64
C LYS A 285 23.78 3.20 -12.54
N ARG A 286 23.59 4.46 -12.14
CA ARG A 286 24.15 5.63 -12.86
C ARG A 286 25.68 5.66 -12.84
N GLN A 287 26.28 5.07 -11.80
CA GLN A 287 27.74 4.90 -11.67
C GLN A 287 28.27 3.64 -12.38
N GLY A 288 27.42 2.90 -13.12
CA GLY A 288 27.81 1.67 -13.83
C GLY A 288 27.89 0.42 -12.92
N LYS A 289 27.42 0.50 -11.69
CA LYS A 289 27.37 -0.63 -10.75
C LYS A 289 25.96 -1.21 -10.70
N THR A 290 25.85 -2.53 -10.73
CA THR A 290 24.57 -3.24 -10.59
C THR A 290 24.74 -4.38 -9.60
N TYR A 291 23.89 -4.42 -8.58
CA TYR A 291 23.91 -5.44 -7.54
C TYR A 291 22.58 -6.21 -7.52
N SER A 292 22.65 -7.53 -7.48
CA SER A 292 21.52 -8.40 -7.15
C SER A 292 21.16 -8.28 -5.66
N TYR A 293 19.95 -8.70 -5.28
CA TYR A 293 19.56 -8.71 -3.86
C TYR A 293 20.43 -9.66 -3.01
N ASP A 294 20.92 -10.78 -3.60
CA ASP A 294 21.82 -11.70 -2.91
C ASP A 294 23.18 -11.05 -2.65
N GLU A 295 23.76 -10.33 -3.62
CA GLU A 295 24.99 -9.56 -3.43
C GLU A 295 24.82 -8.47 -2.38
N LEU A 296 23.73 -7.72 -2.41
CA LEU A 296 23.45 -6.69 -1.40
C LEU A 296 23.33 -7.31 0.02
N THR A 297 22.67 -8.46 0.13
CA THR A 297 22.56 -9.20 1.39
C THR A 297 23.93 -9.66 1.90
N HIS A 298 24.79 -10.13 1.01
CA HIS A 298 26.15 -10.53 1.33
C HIS A 298 26.98 -9.32 1.79
N MET A 299 26.95 -8.22 1.05
CA MET A 299 27.62 -6.97 1.38
C MET A 299 27.23 -6.46 2.78
N ALA A 300 25.91 -6.44 3.09
CA ALA A 300 25.42 -6.04 4.39
C ALA A 300 25.93 -6.93 5.53
N LYS A 301 26.12 -8.21 5.27
CA LYS A 301 26.64 -9.19 6.24
C LYS A 301 28.15 -9.02 6.50
N GLU A 302 28.93 -8.73 5.46
CA GLU A 302 30.38 -8.55 5.54
C GLU A 302 30.80 -7.20 6.12
N SER A 303 30.02 -6.14 5.91
CA SER A 303 30.29 -4.82 6.50
C SER A 303 30.20 -4.87 8.03
N THR A 304 31.05 -4.07 8.68
CA THR A 304 31.06 -3.90 10.15
C THR A 304 30.49 -2.54 10.58
N PHE A 305 29.87 -1.81 9.65
CA PHE A 305 29.27 -0.50 9.94
C PHE A 305 28.12 -0.63 10.95
N ASP A 306 28.13 0.21 12.00
CA ASP A 306 27.20 0.12 13.13
C ASP A 306 26.20 1.29 13.23
N GLY A 307 26.40 2.37 12.44
CA GLY A 307 25.52 3.53 12.47
C GLY A 307 24.08 3.18 12.08
N LEU A 308 23.12 3.86 12.72
CA LEU A 308 21.69 3.72 12.46
C LEU A 308 21.08 5.05 12.01
N ILE A 309 20.06 4.97 11.19
CA ILE A 309 19.23 6.11 10.80
C ILE A 309 17.77 5.85 11.21
N ASN A 310 16.99 6.91 11.40
CA ASN A 310 15.53 6.79 11.45
C ASN A 310 14.99 6.77 10.01
N PRO A 311 14.49 5.64 9.50
CA PRO A 311 14.00 5.53 8.13
C PRO A 311 12.87 6.52 7.79
N ASP A 312 12.12 6.96 8.82
CA ASP A 312 10.97 7.85 8.68
C ASP A 312 11.33 9.34 8.76
N ASP A 313 12.64 9.68 8.83
CA ASP A 313 13.06 11.07 8.85
C ASP A 313 12.70 11.77 7.53
N PRO A 314 12.16 13.00 7.58
CA PRO A 314 11.80 13.78 6.39
C PRO A 314 12.93 13.94 5.37
N ALA A 315 14.18 13.91 5.80
CA ALA A 315 15.36 13.98 4.91
C ALA A 315 15.38 12.82 3.89
N PHE A 316 14.69 11.70 4.15
CA PHE A 316 14.67 10.53 3.28
C PHE A 316 13.42 10.42 2.40
N ALA A 317 12.46 11.33 2.53
CA ALA A 317 11.20 11.27 1.78
C ALA A 317 11.43 11.31 0.26
N ASN A 318 12.21 12.30 -0.23
CA ASN A 318 12.54 12.41 -1.64
C ASN A 318 13.85 13.22 -1.86
N PRO A 319 15.00 12.80 -1.31
CA PRO A 319 16.26 13.51 -1.52
C PRO A 319 16.71 13.37 -2.97
N GLU A 320 17.46 14.34 -3.47
CA GLU A 320 18.10 14.28 -4.77
C GLU A 320 19.05 13.06 -4.84
N GLU A 321 19.91 12.91 -3.83
CA GLU A 321 20.86 11.81 -3.68
C GLU A 321 20.72 11.15 -2.29
N MET A 322 20.17 9.94 -2.25
CA MET A 322 19.88 9.23 -1.00
C MET A 322 21.15 8.93 -0.18
N MET A 323 22.23 8.53 -0.83
CA MET A 323 23.49 8.23 -0.13
C MET A 323 24.04 9.47 0.59
N ALA A 324 23.96 10.64 -0.05
CA ALA A 324 24.36 11.90 0.57
C ALA A 324 23.47 12.27 1.76
N ALA A 325 22.16 12.05 1.63
CA ALA A 325 21.22 12.28 2.73
C ALA A 325 21.50 11.37 3.95
N ILE A 326 21.78 10.07 3.72
CA ILE A 326 22.15 9.13 4.78
C ILE A 326 23.46 9.56 5.45
N ALA A 327 24.48 9.92 4.68
CA ALA A 327 25.76 10.36 5.21
C ALA A 327 25.61 11.63 6.06
N ALA A 328 24.85 12.62 5.57
CA ALA A 328 24.57 13.85 6.29
C ALA A 328 23.79 13.61 7.58
N TYR A 329 22.81 12.69 7.56
CA TYR A 329 22.05 12.30 8.75
C TYR A 329 22.97 11.70 9.83
N CYS A 330 23.82 10.74 9.49
CA CYS A 330 24.77 10.14 10.44
C CYS A 330 25.69 11.21 11.05
N GLN A 331 26.24 12.10 10.23
CA GLN A 331 27.10 13.20 10.69
C GLN A 331 26.35 14.15 11.65
N ALA A 332 25.09 14.47 11.35
CA ALA A 332 24.26 15.33 12.21
C ALA A 332 23.98 14.69 13.58
N GLN A 333 23.97 13.35 13.65
CA GLN A 333 23.86 12.59 14.92
C GLN A 333 25.20 12.41 15.63
N GLY A 334 26.31 12.91 15.08
CA GLY A 334 27.65 12.73 15.63
C GLY A 334 28.26 11.34 15.35
N GLU A 335 27.68 10.59 14.42
CA GLU A 335 28.16 9.26 14.04
C GLU A 335 29.00 9.30 12.76
N ALA A 336 29.80 8.26 12.53
CA ALA A 336 30.53 8.10 11.29
C ALA A 336 29.56 7.87 10.11
N ALA A 337 29.81 8.52 8.98
CA ALA A 337 29.05 8.26 7.75
C ALA A 337 29.49 6.94 7.09
N PRO A 338 28.59 6.21 6.41
CA PRO A 338 28.94 5.06 5.59
C PRO A 338 30.00 5.42 4.54
N GLN A 339 31.04 4.57 4.35
CA GLN A 339 32.17 4.83 3.45
C GLN A 339 32.14 3.97 2.20
N SER A 340 31.44 2.84 2.23
CA SER A 340 31.34 1.89 1.13
C SER A 340 29.88 1.56 0.80
N ASP A 341 29.65 1.04 -0.41
CA ASP A 341 28.30 0.57 -0.81
C ASP A 341 27.77 -0.48 0.18
N ALA A 342 28.64 -1.33 0.72
CA ALA A 342 28.31 -2.32 1.75
C ALA A 342 27.83 -1.66 3.06
N ASP A 343 28.45 -0.57 3.48
CA ASP A 343 28.06 0.14 4.69
C ASP A 343 26.68 0.78 4.56
N TYR A 344 26.35 1.33 3.39
CA TYR A 344 25.00 1.85 3.12
C TYR A 344 23.94 0.76 3.20
N VAL A 345 24.18 -0.41 2.59
CA VAL A 345 23.23 -1.53 2.65
C VAL A 345 23.03 -2.01 4.08
N ARG A 346 24.13 -2.17 4.84
CA ARG A 346 24.08 -2.60 6.24
C ARG A 346 23.35 -1.58 7.10
N CYS A 347 23.67 -0.30 6.96
CA CYS A 347 23.00 0.80 7.65
C CYS A 347 21.48 0.73 7.44
N ILE A 348 21.04 0.62 6.19
CA ILE A 348 19.62 0.55 5.85
C ILE A 348 18.96 -0.68 6.49
N PHE A 349 19.51 -1.88 6.32
CA PHE A 349 18.89 -3.11 6.84
C PHE A 349 18.83 -3.12 8.38
N ARG A 350 19.89 -2.69 9.05
CA ARG A 350 19.89 -2.60 10.52
C ARG A 350 18.90 -1.55 11.02
N SER A 351 18.84 -0.40 10.37
CA SER A 351 17.90 0.66 10.71
C SER A 351 16.45 0.23 10.52
N LEU A 352 16.15 -0.51 9.45
CA LEU A 352 14.83 -1.08 9.22
C LEU A 352 14.47 -2.10 10.32
N ALA A 353 15.37 -3.04 10.62
CA ALA A 353 15.13 -4.04 11.67
C ALA A 353 14.91 -3.37 13.05
N HIS A 354 15.71 -2.35 13.38
CA HIS A 354 15.54 -1.57 14.60
C HIS A 354 14.19 -0.86 14.63
N ARG A 355 13.82 -0.18 13.55
CA ARG A 355 12.54 0.53 13.43
C ARG A 355 11.34 -0.41 13.55
N TYR A 356 11.42 -1.61 13.00
CA TYR A 356 10.39 -2.63 13.18
C TYR A 356 10.24 -3.04 14.64
N GLY A 357 11.35 -3.11 15.40
CA GLY A 357 11.34 -3.34 16.83
C GLY A 357 10.59 -2.25 17.59
N GLU A 358 10.88 -0.98 17.29
CA GLU A 358 10.21 0.16 17.92
C GLU A 358 8.69 0.17 17.62
N VAL A 359 8.32 0.00 16.34
CA VAL A 359 6.91 0.02 15.95
C VAL A 359 6.15 -1.18 16.53
N LEU A 360 6.77 -2.35 16.61
CA LEU A 360 6.14 -3.50 17.26
C LEU A 360 5.94 -3.29 18.77
N ALA A 361 6.88 -2.61 19.44
CA ALA A 361 6.70 -2.24 20.85
C ALA A 361 5.50 -1.31 21.06
N MET A 362 5.33 -0.31 20.17
CA MET A 362 4.15 0.57 20.16
C MET A 362 2.86 -0.23 19.91
N LEU A 363 2.86 -1.14 18.93
CA LEU A 363 1.72 -2.01 18.65
C LEU A 363 1.34 -2.88 19.83
N LYS A 364 2.33 -3.47 20.54
CA LYS A 364 2.08 -4.28 21.73
C LYS A 364 1.42 -3.48 22.85
N ALA A 365 1.79 -2.19 23.02
CA ALA A 365 1.19 -1.31 24.02
C ALA A 365 -0.28 -1.00 23.72
N MET A 366 -0.65 -0.86 22.45
CA MET A 366 -2.01 -0.48 22.02
C MET A 366 -2.88 -1.67 21.62
N SER A 367 -2.32 -2.87 21.44
CA SER A 367 -3.05 -4.05 20.96
C SER A 367 -4.03 -4.55 22.01
N PRO A 368 -5.29 -4.91 21.64
CA PRO A 368 -6.26 -5.50 22.53
C PRO A 368 -5.97 -6.98 22.85
N PHE A 369 -4.94 -7.56 22.27
CA PHE A 369 -4.53 -8.96 22.46
C PHE A 369 -3.00 -9.10 22.46
N PRO A 370 -2.44 -10.19 23.05
CA PRO A 370 -1.01 -10.44 22.98
C PRO A 370 -0.57 -10.74 21.54
N ILE A 371 0.56 -10.16 21.13
CA ILE A 371 1.15 -10.44 19.81
C ILE A 371 2.22 -11.53 20.01
N GLU A 372 2.04 -12.68 19.35
CA GLU A 372 2.86 -13.88 19.54
C GLU A 372 3.93 -14.07 18.44
N CYS A 373 3.69 -13.53 17.24
CA CYS A 373 4.61 -13.62 16.12
C CYS A 373 4.43 -12.43 15.15
N LEU A 374 5.44 -12.24 14.30
CA LEU A 374 5.39 -11.30 13.19
C LEU A 374 5.38 -12.06 11.86
N HIS A 375 4.33 -11.89 11.06
CA HIS A 375 4.30 -12.38 9.68
C HIS A 375 4.88 -11.31 8.74
N VAL A 376 5.93 -11.65 8.00
CA VAL A 376 6.50 -10.79 6.95
C VAL A 376 6.04 -11.30 5.60
N ILE A 377 5.29 -10.47 4.87
CA ILE A 377 4.74 -10.76 3.54
C ILE A 377 5.30 -9.79 2.49
N GLY A 378 5.07 -10.08 1.21
CA GLY A 378 5.61 -9.30 0.11
C GLY A 378 7.07 -9.62 -0.20
N GLY A 379 7.70 -8.84 -1.08
CA GLY A 379 9.06 -9.08 -1.56
C GLY A 379 10.12 -9.17 -0.46
N GLY A 380 9.96 -8.38 0.61
CA GLY A 380 10.88 -8.40 1.77
C GLY A 380 10.91 -9.72 2.54
N SER A 381 9.89 -10.56 2.41
CA SER A 381 9.88 -11.90 3.00
C SER A 381 11.02 -12.80 2.49
N GLN A 382 11.58 -12.49 1.32
CA GLN A 382 12.70 -13.21 0.74
C GLN A 382 14.05 -12.80 1.32
N ASN A 383 14.17 -11.63 1.97
CA ASN A 383 15.43 -11.17 2.56
C ASN A 383 15.70 -11.86 3.91
N ALA A 384 16.39 -13.01 3.87
CA ALA A 384 16.65 -13.80 5.06
C ALA A 384 17.47 -13.06 6.13
N LEU A 385 18.39 -12.17 5.73
CA LEU A 385 19.20 -11.39 6.68
C LEU A 385 18.38 -10.37 7.43
N LEU A 386 17.56 -9.58 6.70
CA LEU A 386 16.67 -8.59 7.31
C LEU A 386 15.64 -9.27 8.22
N ASN A 387 15.07 -10.41 7.79
CA ASN A 387 14.12 -11.16 8.61
C ASN A 387 14.76 -11.71 9.90
N GLN A 388 16.02 -12.18 9.84
CA GLN A 388 16.75 -12.62 11.05
C GLN A 388 17.02 -11.43 11.97
N TRP A 389 17.55 -10.31 11.45
CA TRP A 389 17.79 -9.12 12.24
C TRP A 389 16.50 -8.52 12.83
N THR A 390 15.40 -8.66 12.11
CA THR A 390 14.08 -8.29 12.62
C THR A 390 13.69 -9.21 13.79
N ALA A 391 13.84 -10.54 13.65
CA ALA A 391 13.54 -11.47 14.75
C ALA A 391 14.38 -11.16 15.99
N ASP A 392 15.66 -10.85 15.81
CA ASP A 392 16.57 -10.47 16.90
C ASP A 392 16.14 -9.16 17.56
N ALA A 393 15.75 -8.16 16.77
CA ALA A 393 15.33 -6.85 17.27
C ALA A 393 13.99 -6.90 18.04
N ILE A 394 13.05 -7.74 17.59
CA ILE A 394 11.71 -7.84 18.19
C ILE A 394 11.63 -8.87 19.32
N GLY A 395 12.63 -9.74 19.46
CA GLY A 395 12.69 -10.79 20.47
C GLY A 395 11.60 -11.87 20.33
N MET A 396 11.09 -12.10 19.10
CA MET A 396 10.03 -13.08 18.84
C MET A 396 10.13 -13.66 17.42
N PRO A 397 9.42 -14.78 17.12
CA PRO A 397 9.50 -15.42 15.81
C PRO A 397 9.01 -14.51 14.67
N VAL A 398 9.76 -14.47 13.57
CA VAL A 398 9.38 -13.91 12.28
C VAL A 398 9.03 -15.05 11.34
N ILE A 399 7.82 -15.02 10.78
CA ILE A 399 7.27 -16.00 9.84
C ILE A 399 7.21 -15.33 8.47
N ALA A 400 8.15 -15.67 7.58
CA ALA A 400 8.35 -15.00 6.30
C ALA A 400 7.69 -15.75 5.13
N GLY A 401 6.83 -15.06 4.40
CA GLY A 401 6.09 -15.53 3.23
C GLY A 401 4.57 -15.50 3.45
N PRO A 402 3.81 -15.56 2.36
CA PRO A 402 4.26 -15.64 0.96
C PRO A 402 4.81 -14.30 0.40
N SER A 403 5.68 -14.39 -0.63
CA SER A 403 6.23 -13.19 -1.29
C SER A 403 5.21 -12.48 -2.18
N GLU A 404 4.32 -13.25 -2.81
CA GLU A 404 3.24 -12.75 -3.68
C GLU A 404 1.91 -12.66 -2.92
N ALA A 405 1.95 -12.20 -1.66
CA ALA A 405 0.79 -12.19 -0.77
C ALA A 405 -0.39 -11.39 -1.36
N THR A 406 -0.13 -10.25 -1.99
CA THR A 406 -1.18 -9.41 -2.61
C THR A 406 -1.95 -10.20 -3.67
N ALA A 407 -1.27 -10.81 -4.62
CA ALA A 407 -1.91 -11.61 -5.67
C ALA A 407 -2.63 -12.85 -5.12
N ILE A 408 -2.07 -13.47 -4.08
CA ILE A 408 -2.70 -14.62 -3.40
C ILE A 408 -3.98 -14.18 -2.70
N GLY A 409 -3.95 -13.09 -1.93
CA GLY A 409 -5.12 -12.57 -1.24
C GLY A 409 -6.23 -12.14 -2.21
N ASN A 410 -5.84 -11.43 -3.28
CA ASN A 410 -6.75 -11.07 -4.37
C ASN A 410 -7.47 -12.32 -4.93
N CYS A 411 -6.73 -13.37 -5.31
CA CYS A 411 -7.31 -14.62 -5.81
C CYS A 411 -8.24 -15.30 -4.79
N PHE A 412 -7.87 -15.30 -3.50
CA PHE A 412 -8.69 -15.91 -2.46
C PHE A 412 -9.98 -15.12 -2.15
N ILE A 413 -9.93 -13.78 -2.24
CA ILE A 413 -11.14 -12.94 -2.13
C ILE A 413 -12.09 -13.23 -3.30
N GLN A 414 -11.57 -13.42 -4.51
CA GLN A 414 -12.37 -13.86 -5.65
C GLN A 414 -12.94 -15.27 -5.44
N ALA A 415 -12.16 -16.20 -4.90
CA ALA A 415 -12.62 -17.56 -4.56
C ALA A 415 -13.73 -17.52 -3.51
N LYS A 416 -13.63 -16.62 -2.53
CA LYS A 416 -14.70 -16.39 -1.54
C LYS A 416 -15.96 -15.84 -2.20
N ALA A 417 -15.84 -14.86 -3.09
CA ALA A 417 -16.97 -14.34 -3.86
C ALA A 417 -17.68 -15.43 -4.70
N ALA A 418 -16.91 -16.39 -5.19
CA ALA A 418 -17.43 -17.56 -5.91
C ALA A 418 -18.00 -18.67 -4.99
N GLY A 419 -17.99 -18.49 -3.67
CA GLY A 419 -18.46 -19.49 -2.70
C GLY A 419 -17.56 -20.72 -2.52
N LEU A 420 -16.31 -20.65 -2.98
CA LEU A 420 -15.32 -21.74 -2.87
C LEU A 420 -14.58 -21.72 -1.52
N VAL A 421 -14.62 -20.60 -0.81
CA VAL A 421 -14.00 -20.38 0.50
C VAL A 421 -15.00 -19.66 1.39
N GLY A 422 -15.12 -20.05 2.66
CA GLY A 422 -16.15 -19.55 3.57
C GLY A 422 -15.81 -18.18 4.17
N ASP A 423 -14.67 -18.09 4.85
CA ASP A 423 -14.24 -16.89 5.56
C ASP A 423 -12.72 -16.66 5.51
N ARG A 424 -12.26 -15.55 6.11
CA ARG A 424 -10.82 -15.21 6.14
C ARG A 424 -9.96 -16.26 6.86
N TRP A 425 -10.51 -16.99 7.83
CA TRP A 425 -9.76 -18.01 8.56
C TRP A 425 -9.57 -19.29 7.74
N GLU A 426 -10.59 -19.68 6.96
CA GLU A 426 -10.46 -20.76 5.98
C GLU A 426 -9.46 -20.38 4.88
N MET A 427 -9.50 -19.13 4.37
CA MET A 427 -8.49 -18.62 3.43
C MET A 427 -7.09 -18.80 3.99
N ARG A 428 -6.83 -18.31 5.20
CA ARG A 428 -5.51 -18.35 5.87
C ARG A 428 -5.05 -19.78 6.12
N ARG A 429 -5.96 -20.66 6.51
CA ARG A 429 -5.68 -22.09 6.68
C ARG A 429 -5.20 -22.72 5.36
N LEU A 430 -5.94 -22.52 4.28
CA LEU A 430 -5.59 -23.04 2.95
C LEU A 430 -4.25 -22.48 2.45
N ILE A 431 -4.00 -21.21 2.69
CA ILE A 431 -2.73 -20.56 2.34
C ILE A 431 -1.58 -21.17 3.17
N ALA A 432 -1.77 -21.35 4.48
CA ALA A 432 -0.77 -21.97 5.37
C ALA A 432 -0.47 -23.44 5.02
N GLU A 433 -1.43 -24.16 4.45
CA GLU A 433 -1.24 -25.54 3.98
C GLU A 433 -0.55 -25.59 2.60
N THR A 434 -0.71 -24.55 1.78
CA THR A 434 -0.17 -24.49 0.42
C THR A 434 1.26 -23.91 0.38
N PHE A 435 1.54 -22.93 1.22
CA PHE A 435 2.81 -22.21 1.26
C PHE A 435 3.54 -22.51 2.57
N THR A 436 4.74 -23.06 2.48
CA THR A 436 5.59 -23.30 3.65
C THR A 436 6.41 -22.04 3.94
N PRO A 437 6.05 -21.24 4.98
CA PRO A 437 6.82 -20.06 5.34
C PRO A 437 8.18 -20.43 5.93
N LYS A 438 9.14 -19.51 5.82
CA LYS A 438 10.41 -19.60 6.52
C LYS A 438 10.26 -18.99 7.91
N ILE A 439 10.74 -19.65 8.94
CA ILE A 439 10.66 -19.15 10.32
C ILE A 439 12.06 -18.74 10.80
N PHE A 440 12.18 -17.55 11.31
CA PHE A 440 13.37 -17.00 11.93
C PHE A 440 13.12 -16.81 13.43
N TYR A 441 13.94 -17.43 14.26
CA TYR A 441 13.88 -17.27 15.70
C TYR A 441 14.94 -16.26 16.14
N PRO A 442 14.69 -15.52 17.24
CA PRO A 442 15.72 -14.64 17.82
C PRO A 442 16.98 -15.42 18.13
N SER A 443 18.13 -14.86 17.78
CA SER A 443 19.43 -15.40 18.20
C SER A 443 19.56 -15.32 19.72
N LYS A 444 20.18 -16.32 20.33
CA LYS A 444 20.36 -16.37 21.79
C LYS A 444 21.41 -15.35 22.26
#